data_bbe62bad609fa78aa01ea5f41db398c9
#
_entry.id   bbe62bad609fa78aa01ea5f41db398c9
#
_cell.length_a   1.000
_cell.length_b   1.000
_cell.length_c   1.000
_cell.angle_alpha   90.00
_cell.angle_beta   90.00
_cell.angle_gamma   90.00
#
_symmetry.space_group_name_H-M   'P 1'
#
loop_
_entity.id
_entity.type
_entity.pdbx_description
1 polymer ?
#
loop_
_entity_poly.entity_id
_entity_poly.type
_entity_poly.pdbx_seq_one_letter_code
_entity_poly.pdbx_strand_id
1 'polypeptide(L)'
;MDGTLPLMATSAATPVAASFPWLSLIVLLPAAAALLMPLLPGDPTDPRPPRLVALGVLLVDMLLMVWTFSQHFDGSLSRLQLVERVSWVPVIHLEWSLAADGLSAPLVVLSGLVTLLAVAASWNVDRKPRLYFALLLVQASAQAMVFLSQDFLLFFLAWELELVPVYLLIAIWGGSQRQYAATKFILYTATASLLILVSGLALALSGDSFTLNLTELANRSPGGTFGLLCYLGFLIGFGVKLPMFPLHTWLPDAHGEANAPVSMLLAGVLLKMGGYALLRFNVQMLPAEHMRLAPALMVLGIVNIIWGALNAFAQDNVKRRIACSSVSHMGFVLLGIGAVDALGLSGAMLQMISHGLIAAAMFFVTGVFYERTKTLSIPNMGGLAKVLPITFAFFLTSSLASLALPGMSGFVSEITVFLGITASPYLTTSFQVVTIVLAAIGLVLTPIYLLSLCRRVFFGPRIPALAMVGDMNPRELVIGLSLLVPTLVIGFWPRVAIDFYQASTTALSGTLASQTLAQLGGLSALG
;
A
#
# COMPACT_ATOMS: atom_id res chain seq x y z
N MET A 1 -37.11 -23.90 31.80
CA MET A 1 -36.92 -23.91 30.34
C MET A 1 -35.62 -23.20 30.07
N ASP A 2 -34.53 -23.95 30.13
CA ASP A 2 -33.17 -23.44 29.98
C ASP A 2 -32.89 -23.21 28.49
N GLY A 3 -32.93 -21.96 28.09
CA GLY A 3 -32.56 -21.52 26.74
C GLY A 3 -31.07 -21.17 26.66
N THR A 4 -30.20 -22.15 26.80
CA THR A 4 -28.79 -21.99 26.43
C THR A 4 -28.70 -22.02 24.90
N LEU A 5 -28.59 -20.80 24.28
CA LEU A 5 -28.16 -20.68 22.89
C LEU A 5 -26.75 -21.31 22.78
N PRO A 6 -26.55 -22.28 21.87
CA PRO A 6 -25.20 -22.78 21.65
C PRO A 6 -24.34 -21.65 21.09
N LEU A 7 -23.25 -21.34 21.80
CA LEU A 7 -22.12 -20.62 21.24
C LEU A 7 -21.73 -21.30 19.92
N MET A 8 -22.06 -20.67 18.80
CA MET A 8 -21.51 -21.09 17.51
C MET A 8 -19.99 -20.93 17.62
N ALA A 9 -19.32 -22.02 17.95
CA ALA A 9 -17.90 -22.15 17.72
C ALA A 9 -17.70 -21.82 16.24
N THR A 10 -17.04 -20.71 15.96
CA THR A 10 -16.54 -20.42 14.62
C THR A 10 -15.63 -21.58 14.25
N SER A 11 -16.16 -22.55 13.50
CA SER A 11 -15.37 -23.64 12.95
C SER A 11 -14.24 -22.96 12.16
N ALA A 12 -13.02 -23.15 12.63
CA ALA A 12 -11.84 -22.75 11.90
C ALA A 12 -11.89 -23.52 10.57
N ALA A 13 -12.43 -22.85 9.54
CA ALA A 13 -12.61 -23.46 8.24
C ALA A 13 -11.23 -23.91 7.73
N THR A 14 -11.08 -25.21 7.47
CA THR A 14 -9.80 -25.79 7.02
C THR A 14 -9.25 -25.02 5.83
N PRO A 15 -7.96 -24.67 5.83
CA PRO A 15 -7.31 -24.01 4.70
C PRO A 15 -7.45 -24.84 3.42
N VAL A 16 -7.64 -24.17 2.28
CA VAL A 16 -7.70 -24.83 0.98
C VAL A 16 -6.31 -24.91 0.39
N ALA A 17 -5.74 -26.11 0.36
CA ALA A 17 -4.45 -26.38 -0.26
C ALA A 17 -4.52 -26.18 -1.79
N ALA A 18 -3.47 -25.62 -2.36
CA ALA A 18 -3.32 -25.48 -3.80
C ALA A 18 -3.01 -26.84 -4.46
N SER A 19 -3.63 -27.12 -5.60
CA SER A 19 -3.29 -28.29 -6.43
C SER A 19 -1.98 -28.13 -7.19
N PHE A 20 -1.55 -26.88 -7.40
CA PHE A 20 -0.31 -26.47 -8.08
C PHE A 20 0.25 -25.22 -7.37
N PRO A 21 1.56 -25.03 -7.26
CA PRO A 21 2.17 -23.91 -6.53
C PRO A 21 2.10 -22.57 -7.29
N TRP A 22 0.87 -22.07 -7.48
CA TRP A 22 0.61 -20.82 -8.21
C TRP A 22 1.23 -19.59 -7.57
N LEU A 23 1.15 -19.50 -6.23
CA LEU A 23 1.68 -18.35 -5.50
C LEU A 23 3.21 -18.33 -5.50
N SER A 24 3.84 -19.52 -5.36
CA SER A 24 5.30 -19.65 -5.52
C SER A 24 5.74 -19.25 -6.93
N LEU A 25 4.98 -19.59 -7.96
CA LEU A 25 5.31 -19.20 -9.33
C LEU A 25 5.24 -17.67 -9.51
N ILE A 26 4.18 -17.02 -8.99
CA ILE A 26 4.03 -15.55 -8.99
C ILE A 26 5.22 -14.88 -8.28
N VAL A 27 5.66 -15.40 -7.14
CA VAL A 27 6.79 -14.82 -6.39
C VAL A 27 8.13 -15.09 -7.08
N LEU A 28 8.35 -16.32 -7.58
CA LEU A 28 9.66 -16.75 -8.05
C LEU A 28 9.94 -16.38 -9.52
N LEU A 29 8.92 -16.18 -10.36
CA LEU A 29 9.10 -15.84 -11.77
C LEU A 29 9.85 -14.50 -11.96
N PRO A 30 9.47 -13.39 -11.33
CA PRO A 30 10.23 -12.15 -11.42
C PRO A 30 11.63 -12.28 -10.78
N ALA A 31 11.76 -13.00 -9.64
CA ALA A 31 13.04 -13.22 -8.98
C ALA A 31 14.03 -13.98 -9.88
N ALA A 32 13.58 -15.06 -10.51
CA ALA A 32 14.41 -15.85 -11.43
C ALA A 32 14.86 -15.00 -12.63
N ALA A 33 13.94 -14.21 -13.20
CA ALA A 33 14.28 -13.30 -14.30
C ALA A 33 15.29 -12.22 -13.86
N ALA A 34 15.18 -11.70 -12.63
CA ALA A 34 16.14 -10.74 -12.08
C ALA A 34 17.55 -11.34 -11.98
N LEU A 35 17.67 -12.58 -11.49
CA LEU A 35 18.94 -13.30 -11.39
C LEU A 35 19.56 -13.59 -12.77
N LEU A 36 18.74 -13.83 -13.77
CA LEU A 36 19.19 -14.08 -15.15
C LEU A 36 19.52 -12.80 -15.94
N MET A 37 19.07 -11.63 -15.47
CA MET A 37 19.26 -10.35 -16.16
C MET A 37 20.71 -10.01 -16.49
N PRO A 38 21.72 -10.24 -15.61
CA PRO A 38 23.14 -10.01 -15.93
C PRO A 38 23.67 -10.90 -17.05
N LEU A 39 23.06 -12.08 -17.25
CA LEU A 39 23.48 -13.08 -18.24
C LEU A 39 22.90 -12.85 -19.64
N LEU A 40 22.09 -11.80 -19.83
CA LEU A 40 21.52 -11.49 -21.14
C LEU A 40 22.62 -11.29 -22.18
N PRO A 41 22.49 -11.88 -23.39
CA PRO A 41 23.46 -11.68 -24.47
C PRO A 41 23.44 -10.24 -24.99
N GLY A 42 24.53 -9.83 -25.64
CA GLY A 42 24.67 -8.51 -26.26
C GLY A 42 25.35 -7.46 -25.38
N ASP A 43 25.35 -6.21 -25.86
CA ASP A 43 25.99 -5.09 -25.19
C ASP A 43 25.31 -4.80 -23.83
N PRO A 44 26.06 -4.77 -22.72
CA PRO A 44 25.53 -4.43 -21.41
C PRO A 44 24.92 -3.02 -21.32
N THR A 45 25.27 -2.14 -22.24
CA THR A 45 24.77 -0.75 -22.29
C THR A 45 23.50 -0.60 -23.13
N ASP A 46 23.15 -1.60 -23.98
CA ASP A 46 21.90 -1.56 -24.75
C ASP A 46 20.70 -1.75 -23.80
N PRO A 47 19.80 -0.75 -23.71
CA PRO A 47 18.63 -0.83 -22.84
C PRO A 47 17.50 -1.72 -23.38
N ARG A 48 17.52 -2.10 -24.64
CA ARG A 48 16.40 -2.80 -25.29
C ARG A 48 16.17 -4.22 -24.76
N PRO A 49 17.20 -5.12 -24.70
CA PRO A 49 16.97 -6.49 -24.23
C PRO A 49 16.47 -6.55 -22.77
N PRO A 50 17.11 -5.89 -21.77
CA PRO A 50 16.63 -5.98 -20.39
C PRO A 50 15.24 -5.36 -20.19
N ARG A 51 14.91 -4.32 -20.93
CA ARG A 51 13.59 -3.68 -20.92
C ARG A 51 12.50 -4.62 -21.41
N LEU A 52 12.71 -5.27 -22.56
CA LEU A 52 11.75 -6.18 -23.15
C LEU A 52 11.57 -7.45 -22.30
N VAL A 53 12.66 -7.99 -21.75
CA VAL A 53 12.60 -9.14 -20.83
C VAL A 53 11.81 -8.79 -19.58
N ALA A 54 12.11 -7.68 -18.90
CA ALA A 54 11.39 -7.26 -17.72
C ALA A 54 9.90 -7.01 -18.00
N LEU A 55 9.58 -6.34 -19.10
CA LEU A 55 8.19 -6.10 -19.51
C LEU A 55 7.46 -7.41 -19.81
N GLY A 56 8.09 -8.33 -20.57
CA GLY A 56 7.51 -9.63 -20.91
C GLY A 56 7.26 -10.50 -19.68
N VAL A 57 8.23 -10.58 -18.78
CA VAL A 57 8.11 -11.35 -17.52
C VAL A 57 6.98 -10.79 -16.66
N LEU A 58 6.93 -9.48 -16.44
CA LEU A 58 5.89 -8.88 -15.61
C LEU A 58 4.50 -8.91 -16.27
N LEU A 59 4.42 -8.90 -17.60
CA LEU A 59 3.16 -9.11 -18.29
C LEU A 59 2.66 -10.54 -18.09
N VAL A 60 3.54 -11.54 -18.22
CA VAL A 60 3.20 -12.94 -17.95
C VAL A 60 2.79 -13.13 -16.49
N ASP A 61 3.54 -12.53 -15.57
CA ASP A 61 3.26 -12.57 -14.13
C ASP A 61 1.91 -11.93 -13.78
N MET A 62 1.60 -10.76 -14.35
CA MET A 62 0.29 -10.11 -14.19
C MET A 62 -0.86 -10.96 -14.74
N LEU A 63 -0.68 -11.57 -15.92
CA LEU A 63 -1.67 -12.49 -16.49
C LEU A 63 -1.85 -13.72 -15.61
N LEU A 64 -0.76 -14.26 -15.04
CA LEU A 64 -0.79 -15.36 -14.10
C LEU A 64 -1.54 -14.98 -12.82
N MET A 65 -1.29 -13.80 -12.23
CA MET A 65 -2.03 -13.29 -11.07
C MET A 65 -3.53 -13.19 -11.36
N VAL A 66 -3.91 -12.55 -12.46
CA VAL A 66 -5.32 -12.40 -12.85
C VAL A 66 -5.97 -13.75 -13.07
N TRP A 67 -5.30 -14.67 -13.77
CA TRP A 67 -5.83 -16.01 -14.01
C TRP A 67 -5.97 -16.81 -12.70
N THR A 68 -4.94 -16.82 -11.87
CA THR A 68 -4.95 -17.56 -10.59
C THR A 68 -6.08 -17.08 -9.69
N PHE A 69 -6.21 -15.77 -9.50
CA PHE A 69 -7.25 -15.22 -8.62
C PHE A 69 -8.65 -15.29 -9.24
N SER A 70 -8.79 -15.30 -10.57
CA SER A 70 -10.10 -15.46 -11.20
C SER A 70 -10.60 -16.92 -11.19
N GLN A 71 -9.71 -17.92 -11.22
CA GLN A 71 -10.09 -19.32 -11.33
C GLN A 71 -10.05 -20.08 -10.00
N HIS A 72 -9.20 -19.66 -9.06
CA HIS A 72 -8.88 -20.44 -7.86
C HIS A 72 -9.09 -19.68 -6.55
N PHE A 73 -9.56 -18.44 -6.61
CA PHE A 73 -9.83 -17.62 -5.43
C PHE A 73 -11.32 -17.27 -5.34
N ASP A 74 -11.91 -17.49 -4.16
CA ASP A 74 -13.30 -17.15 -3.85
C ASP A 74 -13.34 -16.02 -2.81
N GLY A 75 -13.66 -14.80 -3.25
CA GLY A 75 -13.77 -13.60 -2.40
C GLY A 75 -14.88 -13.66 -1.35
N SER A 76 -15.82 -14.63 -1.45
CA SER A 76 -16.87 -14.84 -0.43
C SER A 76 -16.36 -15.55 0.83
N LEU A 77 -15.15 -16.13 0.79
CA LEU A 77 -14.55 -16.87 1.88
C LEU A 77 -13.52 -16.02 2.63
N SER A 78 -13.63 -16.01 3.96
CA SER A 78 -12.67 -15.29 4.84
C SER A 78 -11.43 -16.12 5.19
N ARG A 79 -11.39 -17.40 4.82
CA ARG A 79 -10.29 -18.33 5.12
C ARG A 79 -9.13 -18.16 4.15
N LEU A 80 -7.94 -18.67 4.55
CA LEU A 80 -6.77 -18.76 3.69
C LEU A 80 -7.02 -19.76 2.54
N GLN A 81 -6.66 -19.36 1.33
CA GLN A 81 -6.82 -20.12 0.10
C GLN A 81 -5.48 -20.23 -0.63
N LEU A 82 -5.37 -21.20 -1.54
CA LEU A 82 -4.15 -21.46 -2.31
C LEU A 82 -2.93 -21.72 -1.39
N VAL A 83 -3.14 -22.44 -0.29
CA VAL A 83 -2.09 -22.66 0.70
C VAL A 83 -1.00 -23.55 0.13
N GLU A 84 0.23 -23.01 0.16
CA GLU A 84 1.46 -23.69 -0.22
C GLU A 84 2.40 -23.69 0.98
N ARG A 85 2.86 -24.86 1.42
CA ARG A 85 3.70 -24.99 2.60
C ARG A 85 4.80 -26.02 2.36
N VAL A 86 6.06 -25.56 2.51
CA VAL A 86 7.26 -26.39 2.39
C VAL A 86 8.24 -26.00 3.50
N SER A 87 8.76 -26.98 4.24
CA SER A 87 9.80 -26.72 5.22
C SER A 87 11.10 -26.31 4.49
N TRP A 88 11.56 -25.09 4.73
CA TRP A 88 12.73 -24.54 4.05
C TRP A 88 14.00 -24.65 4.89
N VAL A 89 14.00 -24.11 6.12
CA VAL A 89 15.13 -24.20 7.04
C VAL A 89 14.64 -24.75 8.39
N PRO A 90 14.61 -26.09 8.59
CA PRO A 90 14.02 -26.71 9.77
C PRO A 90 14.64 -26.29 11.10
N VAL A 91 15.96 -26.01 11.11
CA VAL A 91 16.70 -25.63 12.33
C VAL A 91 16.16 -24.37 13.00
N ILE A 92 15.62 -23.44 12.23
CA ILE A 92 15.03 -22.18 12.73
C ILE A 92 13.51 -22.15 12.54
N HIS A 93 12.88 -23.28 12.22
CA HIS A 93 11.45 -23.40 11.93
C HIS A 93 10.95 -22.47 10.82
N LEU A 94 11.81 -22.08 9.86
CA LEU A 94 11.43 -21.26 8.73
C LEU A 94 10.77 -22.12 7.65
N GLU A 95 9.57 -21.75 7.28
CA GLU A 95 8.80 -22.40 6.23
C GLU A 95 8.62 -21.48 5.02
N TRP A 96 8.73 -22.05 3.82
CA TRP A 96 8.18 -21.43 2.63
C TRP A 96 6.67 -21.64 2.68
N SER A 97 5.97 -20.70 3.28
CA SER A 97 4.54 -20.80 3.51
C SER A 97 3.84 -19.58 2.89
N LEU A 98 3.09 -19.81 1.83
CA LEU A 98 2.33 -18.81 1.09
C LEU A 98 0.85 -19.16 1.11
N ALA A 99 0.00 -18.16 1.23
CA ALA A 99 -1.43 -18.26 1.02
C ALA A 99 -2.04 -16.92 0.65
N ALA A 100 -3.23 -16.94 0.07
CA ALA A 100 -3.98 -15.74 -0.26
C ALA A 100 -5.30 -15.69 0.51
N ASP A 101 -5.72 -14.50 0.87
CA ASP A 101 -7.05 -14.20 1.39
C ASP A 101 -7.55 -12.84 0.85
N GLY A 102 -8.71 -12.40 1.29
CA GLY A 102 -9.29 -11.15 0.82
C GLY A 102 -8.46 -9.89 1.15
N LEU A 103 -7.59 -9.92 2.18
CA LEU A 103 -6.72 -8.78 2.47
C LEU A 103 -5.52 -8.73 1.54
N SER A 104 -4.97 -9.89 1.15
CA SER A 104 -3.75 -9.97 0.35
C SER A 104 -4.00 -9.98 -1.16
N ALA A 105 -4.97 -10.74 -1.66
CA ALA A 105 -5.19 -10.95 -3.09
C ALA A 105 -5.33 -9.65 -3.91
N PRO A 106 -6.18 -8.66 -3.53
CA PRO A 106 -6.32 -7.42 -4.30
C PRO A 106 -5.05 -6.57 -4.27
N LEU A 107 -4.24 -6.65 -3.20
CA LEU A 107 -2.98 -5.90 -3.10
C LEU A 107 -1.87 -6.55 -3.94
N VAL A 108 -1.86 -7.87 -4.07
CA VAL A 108 -0.95 -8.59 -5.00
C VAL A 108 -1.25 -8.18 -6.44
N VAL A 109 -2.52 -8.18 -6.86
CA VAL A 109 -2.92 -7.74 -8.21
C VAL A 109 -2.55 -6.27 -8.44
N LEU A 110 -2.78 -5.41 -7.46
CA LEU A 110 -2.38 -3.99 -7.51
C LEU A 110 -0.85 -3.87 -7.67
N SER A 111 -0.06 -4.64 -6.92
CA SER A 111 1.40 -4.60 -6.99
C SER A 111 1.91 -5.04 -8.37
N GLY A 112 1.35 -6.12 -8.92
CA GLY A 112 1.67 -6.59 -10.27
C GLY A 112 1.37 -5.56 -11.34
N LEU A 113 0.17 -4.95 -11.30
CA LEU A 113 -0.24 -3.90 -12.24
C LEU A 113 0.69 -2.68 -12.18
N VAL A 114 0.91 -2.14 -10.98
CA VAL A 114 1.73 -0.93 -10.81
C VAL A 114 3.18 -1.19 -11.21
N THR A 115 3.74 -2.37 -10.89
CA THR A 115 5.11 -2.72 -11.25
C THR A 115 5.28 -2.91 -12.76
N LEU A 116 4.34 -3.58 -13.42
CA LEU A 116 4.30 -3.70 -14.88
C LEU A 116 4.29 -2.32 -15.56
N LEU A 117 3.41 -1.43 -15.09
CA LEU A 117 3.29 -0.08 -15.64
C LEU A 117 4.51 0.80 -15.31
N ALA A 118 5.16 0.61 -14.15
CA ALA A 118 6.40 1.29 -13.81
C ALA A 118 7.56 0.86 -14.74
N VAL A 119 7.65 -0.43 -15.08
CA VAL A 119 8.61 -0.91 -16.09
C VAL A 119 8.30 -0.32 -17.47
N ALA A 120 7.04 -0.29 -17.89
CA ALA A 120 6.63 0.35 -19.14
C ALA A 120 6.92 1.87 -19.15
N ALA A 121 6.80 2.55 -18.00
CA ALA A 121 7.14 3.96 -17.84
C ALA A 121 8.65 4.23 -17.83
N SER A 122 9.48 3.22 -17.53
CA SER A 122 10.95 3.29 -17.48
C SER A 122 11.63 3.23 -18.86
N TRP A 123 10.91 3.56 -19.92
CA TRP A 123 11.39 3.38 -21.30
C TRP A 123 12.67 4.16 -21.63
N ASN A 124 12.89 5.31 -21.00
CA ASN A 124 14.00 6.21 -21.27
C ASN A 124 15.20 6.01 -20.31
N VAL A 125 15.26 4.88 -19.63
CA VAL A 125 16.38 4.57 -18.72
C VAL A 125 17.49 3.85 -19.50
N ASP A 126 18.59 4.58 -19.76
CA ASP A 126 19.73 4.07 -20.52
C ASP A 126 20.97 3.81 -19.62
N ARG A 127 21.00 4.37 -18.43
CA ARG A 127 22.11 4.18 -17.47
C ARG A 127 21.97 2.86 -16.75
N LYS A 128 22.95 1.93 -16.89
CA LYS A 128 22.98 0.61 -16.25
C LYS A 128 21.65 -0.16 -16.37
N PRO A 129 21.12 -0.36 -17.58
CA PRO A 129 19.76 -0.85 -17.76
C PRO A 129 19.53 -2.24 -17.17
N ARG A 130 20.50 -3.17 -17.30
CA ARG A 130 20.38 -4.52 -16.72
C ARG A 130 20.16 -4.48 -15.21
N LEU A 131 20.92 -3.66 -14.48
CA LEU A 131 20.76 -3.51 -13.04
C LEU A 131 19.42 -2.85 -12.69
N TYR A 132 19.02 -1.81 -13.43
CA TYR A 132 17.76 -1.11 -13.19
C TYR A 132 16.56 -2.05 -13.29
N PHE A 133 16.45 -2.78 -14.39
CA PHE A 133 15.32 -3.69 -14.60
C PHE A 133 15.39 -4.93 -13.71
N ALA A 134 16.58 -5.43 -13.36
CA ALA A 134 16.74 -6.48 -12.35
C ALA A 134 16.20 -6.04 -10.98
N LEU A 135 16.51 -4.82 -10.53
CA LEU A 135 16.00 -4.28 -9.27
C LEU A 135 14.47 -4.14 -9.27
N LEU A 136 13.86 -3.74 -10.39
CA LEU A 136 12.39 -3.69 -10.51
C LEU A 136 11.75 -5.09 -10.44
N LEU A 137 12.40 -6.11 -11.01
CA LEU A 137 11.93 -7.49 -10.92
C LEU A 137 12.06 -8.07 -9.49
N VAL A 138 13.18 -7.78 -8.79
CA VAL A 138 13.33 -8.14 -7.37
C VAL A 138 12.25 -7.45 -6.54
N GLN A 139 11.95 -6.19 -6.85
CA GLN A 139 10.89 -5.43 -6.18
C GLN A 139 9.52 -6.09 -6.36
N ALA A 140 9.17 -6.53 -7.58
CA ALA A 140 7.91 -7.23 -7.86
C ALA A 140 7.77 -8.51 -7.02
N SER A 141 8.83 -9.33 -7.00
CA SER A 141 8.90 -10.57 -6.21
C SER A 141 8.77 -10.30 -4.71
N ALA A 142 9.53 -9.36 -4.17
CA ALA A 142 9.52 -9.02 -2.75
C ALA A 142 8.14 -8.51 -2.30
N GLN A 143 7.50 -7.66 -3.08
CA GLN A 143 6.16 -7.13 -2.78
C GLN A 143 5.10 -8.24 -2.76
N ALA A 144 5.08 -9.11 -3.78
CA ALA A 144 4.16 -10.25 -3.81
C ALA A 144 4.39 -11.17 -2.59
N MET A 145 5.65 -11.46 -2.25
CA MET A 145 6.01 -12.30 -1.12
C MET A 145 5.56 -11.69 0.22
N VAL A 146 5.67 -10.36 0.42
CA VAL A 146 5.17 -9.69 1.64
C VAL A 146 3.67 -9.91 1.83
N PHE A 147 2.87 -9.76 0.76
CA PHE A 147 1.41 -9.92 0.86
C PHE A 147 0.96 -11.39 1.01
N LEU A 148 1.75 -12.35 0.53
CA LEU A 148 1.36 -13.76 0.49
C LEU A 148 1.96 -14.60 1.62
N SER A 149 3.01 -14.15 2.31
CA SER A 149 3.68 -14.91 3.36
C SER A 149 2.78 -15.23 4.54
N GLN A 150 2.81 -16.50 4.98
CA GLN A 150 2.13 -17.01 6.17
C GLN A 150 3.10 -17.46 7.27
N ASP A 151 4.39 -17.21 7.07
CA ASP A 151 5.45 -17.37 8.07
C ASP A 151 6.03 -15.99 8.39
N PHE A 152 6.19 -15.69 9.69
CA PHE A 152 6.66 -14.36 10.14
C PHE A 152 8.07 -14.04 9.63
N LEU A 153 8.98 -15.01 9.67
CA LEU A 153 10.35 -14.77 9.25
C LEU A 153 10.43 -14.63 7.72
N LEU A 154 9.65 -15.40 6.96
CA LEU A 154 9.52 -15.25 5.52
C LEU A 154 8.96 -13.86 5.16
N PHE A 155 7.91 -13.41 5.87
CA PHE A 155 7.37 -12.05 5.73
C PHE A 155 8.46 -11.01 5.99
N PHE A 156 9.22 -11.14 7.09
CA PHE A 156 10.27 -10.20 7.45
C PHE A 156 11.41 -10.17 6.42
N LEU A 157 11.84 -11.33 5.93
CA LEU A 157 12.85 -11.41 4.87
C LEU A 157 12.39 -10.70 3.58
N ALA A 158 11.13 -10.89 3.19
CA ALA A 158 10.55 -10.19 2.04
C ALA A 158 10.47 -8.67 2.26
N TRP A 159 10.09 -8.28 3.49
CA TRP A 159 10.01 -6.87 3.90
C TRP A 159 11.36 -6.16 3.84
N GLU A 160 12.45 -6.83 4.22
CA GLU A 160 13.82 -6.31 4.13
C GLU A 160 14.38 -6.38 2.70
N LEU A 161 14.07 -7.45 1.97
CA LEU A 161 14.54 -7.62 0.59
C LEU A 161 14.10 -6.46 -0.30
N GLU A 162 12.92 -5.89 -0.07
CA GLU A 162 12.39 -4.76 -0.81
C GLU A 162 13.22 -3.48 -0.61
N LEU A 163 13.84 -3.28 0.55
CA LEU A 163 14.55 -2.03 0.87
C LEU A 163 15.77 -1.82 -0.02
N VAL A 164 16.50 -2.88 -0.33
CA VAL A 164 17.74 -2.80 -1.11
C VAL A 164 17.48 -2.31 -2.55
N PRO A 165 16.54 -2.88 -3.32
CA PRO A 165 16.17 -2.33 -4.63
C PRO A 165 15.77 -0.87 -4.58
N VAL A 166 14.90 -0.47 -3.66
CA VAL A 166 14.43 0.92 -3.55
C VAL A 166 15.58 1.87 -3.23
N TYR A 167 16.44 1.51 -2.26
CA TYR A 167 17.63 2.29 -1.95
C TYR A 167 18.51 2.52 -3.18
N LEU A 168 18.84 1.44 -3.89
CA LEU A 168 19.68 1.51 -5.08
C LEU A 168 19.03 2.29 -6.23
N LEU A 169 17.72 2.11 -6.44
CA LEU A 169 16.96 2.84 -7.46
C LEU A 169 16.97 4.35 -7.20
N ILE A 170 16.84 4.78 -5.95
CA ILE A 170 16.94 6.21 -5.59
C ILE A 170 18.40 6.68 -5.67
N ALA A 171 19.36 5.95 -5.07
CA ALA A 171 20.75 6.37 -4.98
C ALA A 171 21.47 6.47 -6.33
N ILE A 172 21.11 5.63 -7.31
CA ILE A 172 21.77 5.58 -8.61
C ILE A 172 21.05 6.46 -9.64
N TRP A 173 19.71 6.38 -9.73
CA TRP A 173 18.91 7.05 -10.78
C TRP A 173 18.10 8.25 -10.29
N GLY A 174 18.23 8.62 -9.02
CA GLY A 174 17.58 9.78 -8.44
C GLY A 174 18.21 11.12 -8.89
N GLY A 175 17.58 12.21 -8.43
CA GLY A 175 17.95 13.59 -8.72
C GLY A 175 19.25 14.05 -8.04
N SER A 176 19.35 15.35 -7.80
CA SER A 176 20.57 16.00 -7.30
C SER A 176 20.91 15.61 -5.86
N GLN A 177 19.90 15.42 -4.99
CA GLN A 177 20.10 15.06 -3.58
C GLN A 177 19.79 13.56 -3.30
N ARG A 178 19.89 12.71 -4.32
CA ARG A 178 19.56 11.29 -4.25
C ARG A 178 20.26 10.53 -3.13
N GLN A 179 21.52 10.86 -2.81
CA GLN A 179 22.26 10.18 -1.74
C GLN A 179 21.64 10.45 -0.36
N TYR A 180 21.31 11.72 -0.08
CA TYR A 180 20.63 12.08 1.15
C TYR A 180 19.26 11.40 1.25
N ALA A 181 18.47 11.46 0.19
CA ALA A 181 17.14 10.86 0.17
C ALA A 181 17.17 9.33 0.35
N ALA A 182 18.08 8.64 -0.35
CA ALA A 182 18.27 7.21 -0.24
C ALA A 182 18.75 6.80 1.16
N THR A 183 19.73 7.50 1.72
CA THR A 183 20.26 7.23 3.07
C THR A 183 19.19 7.47 4.12
N LYS A 184 18.42 8.56 4.02
CA LYS A 184 17.30 8.83 4.92
C LYS A 184 16.25 7.74 4.83
N PHE A 185 15.86 7.32 3.63
CA PHE A 185 14.92 6.23 3.41
C PHE A 185 15.38 4.94 4.12
N ILE A 186 16.61 4.47 3.85
CA ILE A 186 17.05 3.18 4.41
C ILE A 186 17.24 3.25 5.93
N LEU A 187 17.73 4.36 6.47
CA LEU A 187 17.89 4.52 7.93
C LEU A 187 16.53 4.50 8.64
N TYR A 188 15.52 5.23 8.12
CA TYR A 188 14.17 5.21 8.68
C TYR A 188 13.54 3.82 8.65
N THR A 189 13.58 3.18 7.49
CA THR A 189 12.89 1.91 7.27
C THR A 189 13.61 0.74 7.96
N ALA A 190 14.93 0.63 7.85
CA ALA A 190 15.69 -0.43 8.49
C ALA A 190 15.69 -0.33 10.03
N THR A 191 15.77 0.87 10.61
CA THR A 191 15.65 1.04 12.06
C THR A 191 14.25 0.64 12.55
N ALA A 192 13.21 1.01 11.81
CA ALA A 192 11.83 0.65 12.15
C ALA A 192 11.57 -0.86 12.03
N SER A 193 12.18 -1.53 11.06
CA SER A 193 12.00 -2.97 10.87
C SER A 193 12.62 -3.82 11.99
N LEU A 194 13.63 -3.31 12.70
CA LEU A 194 14.12 -3.98 13.91
C LEU A 194 13.04 -4.11 14.98
N LEU A 195 12.15 -3.12 15.10
CA LEU A 195 11.02 -3.21 16.03
C LEU A 195 10.00 -4.28 15.58
N ILE A 196 9.80 -4.43 14.26
CA ILE A 196 8.96 -5.50 13.71
C ILE A 196 9.56 -6.87 14.08
N LEU A 197 10.86 -7.05 13.83
CA LEU A 197 11.56 -8.30 14.13
C LEU A 197 11.48 -8.65 15.61
N VAL A 198 11.81 -7.71 16.49
CA VAL A 198 11.79 -7.92 17.95
C VAL A 198 10.37 -8.28 18.41
N SER A 199 9.35 -7.54 17.95
CA SER A 199 7.96 -7.83 18.33
C SER A 199 7.48 -9.19 17.85
N GLY A 200 7.81 -9.56 16.61
CA GLY A 200 7.41 -10.86 16.06
C GLY A 200 8.13 -12.04 16.72
N LEU A 201 9.44 -11.92 16.97
CA LEU A 201 10.19 -12.94 17.70
C LEU A 201 9.72 -13.05 19.17
N ALA A 202 9.41 -11.92 19.83
CA ALA A 202 8.83 -11.94 21.16
C ALA A 202 7.51 -12.71 21.18
N LEU A 203 6.62 -12.49 20.19
CA LEU A 203 5.39 -13.28 20.04
C LEU A 203 5.69 -14.75 19.75
N ALA A 204 6.66 -15.04 18.90
CA ALA A 204 7.04 -16.42 18.54
C ALA A 204 7.55 -17.20 19.76
N LEU A 205 8.15 -16.53 20.73
CA LEU A 205 8.68 -17.10 21.98
C LEU A 205 7.69 -17.11 23.14
N SER A 206 6.55 -16.42 23.04
CA SER A 206 5.63 -16.20 24.18
C SER A 206 4.70 -17.38 24.51
N GLY A 207 4.66 -18.44 23.69
CA GLY A 207 3.83 -19.62 23.91
C GLY A 207 4.63 -20.83 24.42
N ASP A 208 3.93 -21.94 24.66
CA ASP A 208 4.52 -23.19 25.12
C ASP A 208 5.45 -23.84 24.08
N SER A 209 5.30 -23.52 22.82
CA SER A 209 6.14 -23.97 21.69
C SER A 209 6.53 -22.80 20.81
N PHE A 210 7.75 -22.84 20.27
CA PHE A 210 8.19 -21.85 19.27
C PHE A 210 7.45 -22.06 17.95
N THR A 211 6.90 -20.99 17.37
CA THR A 211 6.32 -21.01 16.03
C THR A 211 6.49 -19.68 15.33
N LEU A 212 6.66 -19.73 14.01
CA LEU A 212 6.69 -18.56 13.13
C LEU A 212 5.44 -18.47 12.24
N ASN A 213 4.54 -19.45 12.34
CA ASN A 213 3.30 -19.49 11.56
C ASN A 213 2.34 -18.38 12.01
N LEU A 214 1.92 -17.52 11.07
CA LEU A 214 1.09 -16.35 11.38
C LEU A 214 -0.27 -16.72 11.96
N THR A 215 -0.88 -17.83 11.52
CA THR A 215 -2.16 -18.29 12.06
C THR A 215 -2.03 -18.76 13.51
N GLU A 216 -0.96 -19.47 13.84
CA GLU A 216 -0.68 -19.90 15.21
C GLU A 216 -0.35 -18.71 16.11
N LEU A 217 0.44 -17.74 15.62
CA LEU A 217 0.75 -16.51 16.35
C LEU A 217 -0.49 -15.68 16.64
N ALA A 218 -1.44 -15.60 15.72
CA ALA A 218 -2.71 -14.89 15.93
C ALA A 218 -3.56 -15.51 17.06
N ASN A 219 -3.44 -16.82 17.28
CA ASN A 219 -4.16 -17.51 18.37
C ASN A 219 -3.53 -17.30 19.75
N ARG A 220 -2.28 -16.82 19.83
CA ARG A 220 -1.61 -16.58 21.13
C ARG A 220 -2.14 -15.37 21.87
N SER A 221 -2.42 -14.28 21.15
CA SER A 221 -3.01 -13.03 21.63
C SER A 221 -2.59 -12.66 23.08
N PRO A 222 -1.29 -12.49 23.37
CA PRO A 222 -0.82 -12.18 24.72
C PRO A 222 -1.33 -10.81 25.12
N GLY A 223 -1.90 -10.73 26.34
CA GLY A 223 -2.41 -9.48 26.90
C GLY A 223 -1.41 -8.74 27.79
N GLY A 224 -1.88 -7.66 28.41
CA GLY A 224 -1.13 -6.89 29.40
C GLY A 224 0.00 -6.05 28.80
N THR A 225 1.03 -5.78 29.61
CA THR A 225 2.17 -4.94 29.20
C THR A 225 2.97 -5.57 28.03
N PHE A 226 3.07 -6.89 28.01
CA PHE A 226 3.80 -7.59 26.94
C PHE A 226 3.09 -7.43 25.58
N GLY A 227 1.78 -7.70 25.51
CA GLY A 227 0.99 -7.49 24.30
C GLY A 227 1.04 -6.03 23.82
N LEU A 228 0.94 -5.08 24.77
CA LEU A 228 1.05 -3.65 24.47
C LEU A 228 2.41 -3.28 23.85
N LEU A 229 3.53 -3.81 24.38
CA LEU A 229 4.86 -3.55 23.82
C LEU A 229 5.02 -4.13 22.41
N CYS A 230 4.53 -5.36 22.19
CA CYS A 230 4.52 -5.97 20.86
C CYS A 230 3.66 -5.14 19.87
N TYR A 231 2.48 -4.70 20.32
CA TYR A 231 1.60 -3.85 19.51
C TYR A 231 2.27 -2.54 19.10
N LEU A 232 2.90 -1.85 20.05
CA LEU A 232 3.60 -0.58 19.79
C LEU A 232 4.81 -0.77 18.89
N GLY A 233 5.57 -1.86 19.06
CA GLY A 233 6.69 -2.19 18.18
C GLY A 233 6.25 -2.40 16.73
N PHE A 234 5.19 -3.17 16.50
CA PHE A 234 4.58 -3.31 15.19
C PHE A 234 4.01 -1.99 14.66
N LEU A 235 3.27 -1.23 15.49
CA LEU A 235 2.68 0.03 15.09
C LEU A 235 3.73 1.03 14.61
N ILE A 236 4.84 1.18 15.33
CA ILE A 236 5.93 2.08 14.94
C ILE A 236 6.62 1.53 13.67
N GLY A 237 6.94 0.23 13.66
CA GLY A 237 7.61 -0.41 12.54
C GLY A 237 6.85 -0.26 11.21
N PHE A 238 5.57 -0.62 11.21
CA PHE A 238 4.71 -0.50 10.04
C PHE A 238 4.29 0.95 9.75
N GLY A 239 4.17 1.76 10.80
CA GLY A 239 3.82 3.17 10.72
C GLY A 239 4.87 4.04 10.03
N VAL A 240 6.14 3.64 10.02
CA VAL A 240 7.15 4.29 9.19
C VAL A 240 6.82 4.09 7.72
N LYS A 241 6.47 2.88 7.31
CA LYS A 241 6.16 2.56 5.90
C LYS A 241 4.80 3.12 5.47
N LEU A 242 3.78 3.11 6.35
CA LEU A 242 2.47 3.74 6.14
C LEU A 242 2.49 5.28 6.24
N PRO A 243 3.56 5.94 6.25
CA PRO A 243 4.01 7.25 6.68
C PRO A 243 3.14 7.93 7.75
N MET A 244 3.06 7.32 8.94
CA MET A 244 2.40 7.91 10.12
C MET A 244 3.16 9.14 10.63
N PHE A 245 2.43 10.17 11.07
CA PHE A 245 3.05 11.27 11.83
C PHE A 245 3.58 10.77 13.19
N PRO A 246 4.81 11.16 13.61
CA PRO A 246 5.79 12.02 12.94
C PRO A 246 6.80 11.26 12.04
N LEU A 247 6.59 9.97 11.79
CA LEU A 247 7.54 9.05 11.14
C LEU A 247 7.57 9.15 9.59
N HIS A 248 6.83 10.10 9.01
CA HIS A 248 6.60 10.24 7.56
C HIS A 248 7.68 11.03 6.81
N THR A 249 8.64 11.64 7.50
CA THR A 249 9.51 12.69 6.90
C THR A 249 10.47 12.18 5.83
N TRP A 250 10.69 10.87 5.72
CA TRP A 250 11.47 10.25 4.65
C TRP A 250 10.76 10.29 3.29
N LEU A 251 9.42 10.26 3.31
CA LEU A 251 8.61 10.07 2.12
C LEU A 251 8.72 11.23 1.11
N PRO A 252 8.58 12.53 1.48
CA PRO A 252 8.71 13.62 0.55
C PRO A 252 10.11 13.73 -0.06
N ASP A 253 11.15 13.36 0.69
CA ASP A 253 12.54 13.40 0.19
C ASP A 253 12.78 12.25 -0.79
N ALA A 254 12.36 11.02 -0.45
CA ALA A 254 12.48 9.86 -1.33
C ALA A 254 11.74 10.08 -2.67
N HIS A 255 10.48 10.53 -2.62
CA HIS A 255 9.71 10.81 -3.85
C HIS A 255 10.24 12.01 -4.64
N GLY A 256 10.70 13.04 -3.95
CA GLY A 256 11.28 14.23 -4.58
C GLY A 256 12.45 13.88 -5.48
N GLU A 257 13.28 12.95 -5.03
CA GLU A 257 14.51 12.56 -5.72
C GLU A 257 14.36 11.34 -6.63
N ALA A 258 13.50 10.36 -6.28
CA ALA A 258 13.26 9.16 -7.11
C ALA A 258 12.81 9.54 -8.53
N ASN A 259 13.18 8.76 -9.55
CA ASN A 259 12.55 8.91 -10.87
C ASN A 259 11.05 8.56 -10.82
N ALA A 260 10.27 8.99 -11.81
CA ALA A 260 8.82 8.84 -11.78
C ALA A 260 8.34 7.37 -11.67
N PRO A 261 8.90 6.39 -12.41
CA PRO A 261 8.53 4.99 -12.25
C PRO A 261 8.77 4.43 -10.83
N VAL A 262 9.89 4.81 -10.20
CA VAL A 262 10.16 4.41 -8.81
C VAL A 262 9.17 5.08 -7.85
N SER A 263 8.80 6.34 -8.09
CA SER A 263 7.77 7.02 -7.31
C SER A 263 6.39 6.37 -7.47
N MET A 264 6.06 5.82 -8.67
CA MET A 264 4.84 5.02 -8.86
C MET A 264 4.80 3.81 -7.93
N LEU A 265 5.91 3.08 -7.82
CA LEU A 265 6.03 1.90 -6.94
C LEU A 265 5.97 2.27 -5.45
N LEU A 266 6.72 3.29 -5.05
CA LEU A 266 6.72 3.77 -3.67
C LEU A 266 5.30 4.16 -3.22
N ALA A 267 4.61 5.00 -3.99
CA ALA A 267 3.27 5.46 -3.65
C ALA A 267 2.19 4.41 -3.93
N GLY A 268 2.32 3.65 -5.02
CA GLY A 268 1.33 2.69 -5.47
C GLY A 268 1.26 1.43 -4.61
N VAL A 269 2.41 0.93 -4.12
CA VAL A 269 2.50 -0.38 -3.46
C VAL A 269 3.13 -0.28 -2.07
N LEU A 270 4.30 0.34 -1.93
CA LEU A 270 5.10 0.29 -0.69
C LEU A 270 4.32 0.78 0.54
N LEU A 271 3.58 1.87 0.42
CA LEU A 271 2.76 2.40 1.52
C LEU A 271 1.67 1.41 1.96
N LYS A 272 1.12 0.61 1.02
CA LYS A 272 0.04 -0.36 1.27
C LYS A 272 0.54 -1.56 2.05
N MET A 273 1.81 -1.92 1.90
CA MET A 273 2.42 -2.96 2.73
C MET A 273 2.34 -2.59 4.22
N GLY A 274 2.56 -1.30 4.58
CA GLY A 274 2.38 -0.82 5.95
C GLY A 274 0.93 -0.97 6.45
N GLY A 275 -0.05 -0.58 5.65
CA GLY A 275 -1.48 -0.72 5.99
C GLY A 275 -1.91 -2.19 6.09
N TYR A 276 -1.50 -3.03 5.16
CA TYR A 276 -1.72 -4.47 5.21
C TYR A 276 -1.11 -5.10 6.46
N ALA A 277 0.13 -4.74 6.78
CA ALA A 277 0.80 -5.27 7.96
C ALA A 277 0.12 -4.83 9.27
N LEU A 278 -0.41 -3.60 9.36
CA LEU A 278 -1.23 -3.18 10.50
C LEU A 278 -2.47 -4.06 10.65
N LEU A 279 -3.16 -4.40 9.56
CA LEU A 279 -4.30 -5.31 9.60
C LEU A 279 -3.90 -6.73 10.04
N ARG A 280 -2.79 -7.25 9.52
CA ARG A 280 -2.30 -8.61 9.83
C ARG A 280 -1.76 -8.76 11.25
N PHE A 281 -0.94 -7.83 11.70
CA PHE A 281 -0.19 -7.97 12.95
C PHE A 281 -0.85 -7.21 14.10
N ASN A 282 -1.24 -5.95 13.90
CA ASN A 282 -1.83 -5.18 14.97
C ASN A 282 -3.29 -5.54 15.21
N VAL A 283 -4.09 -5.69 14.16
CA VAL A 283 -5.54 -5.97 14.32
C VAL A 283 -5.80 -7.45 14.55
N GLN A 284 -5.23 -8.33 13.69
CA GLN A 284 -5.55 -9.76 13.72
C GLN A 284 -4.85 -10.51 14.86
N MET A 285 -3.56 -10.19 15.16
CA MET A 285 -2.80 -10.92 16.19
C MET A 285 -2.95 -10.33 17.60
N LEU A 286 -3.18 -9.03 17.70
CA LEU A 286 -3.26 -8.31 18.97
C LEU A 286 -4.58 -7.53 19.08
N PRO A 287 -5.74 -8.23 18.95
CA PRO A 287 -7.04 -7.56 18.87
C PRO A 287 -7.41 -6.83 20.18
N ALA A 288 -7.02 -7.33 21.34
CA ALA A 288 -7.29 -6.70 22.62
C ALA A 288 -6.57 -5.35 22.77
N GLU A 289 -5.28 -5.31 22.41
CA GLU A 289 -4.46 -4.09 22.40
C GLU A 289 -4.93 -3.12 21.33
N HIS A 290 -5.36 -3.66 20.17
CA HIS A 290 -5.92 -2.86 19.10
C HIS A 290 -7.18 -2.12 19.55
N MET A 291 -8.13 -2.82 20.18
CA MET A 291 -9.34 -2.22 20.74
C MET A 291 -9.02 -1.08 21.71
N ARG A 292 -8.03 -1.28 22.58
CA ARG A 292 -7.59 -0.28 23.55
C ARG A 292 -6.97 0.96 22.91
N LEU A 293 -6.19 0.79 21.83
CA LEU A 293 -5.44 1.86 21.17
C LEU A 293 -6.14 2.42 19.91
N ALA A 294 -7.28 1.86 19.51
CA ALA A 294 -8.02 2.30 18.33
C ALA A 294 -8.37 3.80 18.35
N PRO A 295 -8.83 4.41 19.46
CA PRO A 295 -9.05 5.85 19.51
C PRO A 295 -7.77 6.66 19.29
N ALA A 296 -6.64 6.23 19.83
CA ALA A 296 -5.34 6.88 19.61
C ALA A 296 -4.90 6.79 18.15
N LEU A 297 -5.12 5.62 17.50
CA LEU A 297 -4.86 5.43 16.09
C LEU A 297 -5.71 6.37 15.22
N MET A 298 -6.97 6.59 15.58
CA MET A 298 -7.85 7.54 14.88
C MET A 298 -7.36 8.98 15.05
N VAL A 299 -6.90 9.38 16.23
CA VAL A 299 -6.29 10.70 16.44
C VAL A 299 -5.05 10.87 15.58
N LEU A 300 -4.17 9.86 15.49
CA LEU A 300 -3.04 9.87 14.57
C LEU A 300 -3.49 9.99 13.10
N GLY A 301 -4.57 9.31 12.72
CA GLY A 301 -5.19 9.44 11.39
C GLY A 301 -5.63 10.87 11.08
N ILE A 302 -6.30 11.55 12.02
CA ILE A 302 -6.69 12.97 11.88
C ILE A 302 -5.45 13.86 11.72
N VAL A 303 -4.44 13.66 12.56
CA VAL A 303 -3.17 14.40 12.46
C VAL A 303 -2.52 14.19 11.09
N ASN A 304 -2.46 12.95 10.61
CA ASN A 304 -1.96 12.66 9.25
C ASN A 304 -2.72 13.41 8.17
N ILE A 305 -4.06 13.41 8.23
CA ILE A 305 -4.92 14.07 7.24
C ILE A 305 -4.61 15.57 7.20
N ILE A 306 -4.68 16.23 8.34
CA ILE A 306 -4.54 17.69 8.42
C ILE A 306 -3.09 18.11 8.15
N TRP A 307 -2.13 17.48 8.83
CA TRP A 307 -0.70 17.78 8.69
C TRP A 307 -0.19 17.50 7.28
N GLY A 308 -0.56 16.33 6.72
CA GLY A 308 -0.18 15.94 5.36
C GLY A 308 -0.70 16.93 4.32
N ALA A 309 -1.96 17.37 4.44
CA ALA A 309 -2.57 18.33 3.54
C ALA A 309 -1.93 19.73 3.63
N LEU A 310 -1.69 20.23 4.84
CA LEU A 310 -1.02 21.52 5.07
C LEU A 310 0.42 21.48 4.54
N ASN A 311 1.15 20.41 4.80
CA ASN A 311 2.50 20.22 4.30
C ASN A 311 2.53 20.10 2.76
N ALA A 312 1.54 19.42 2.16
CA ALA A 312 1.39 19.38 0.71
C ALA A 312 1.18 20.79 0.12
N PHE A 313 0.34 21.60 0.73
CA PHE A 313 0.10 22.98 0.27
C PHE A 313 1.36 23.84 0.29
N ALA A 314 2.23 23.65 1.28
CA ALA A 314 3.48 24.40 1.45
C ALA A 314 4.61 24.02 0.46
N GLN A 315 4.48 22.91 -0.29
CA GLN A 315 5.55 22.47 -1.19
C GLN A 315 5.55 23.24 -2.51
N ASP A 316 6.73 23.68 -2.95
CA ASP A 316 6.96 24.30 -4.27
C ASP A 316 7.46 23.30 -5.34
N ASN A 317 7.63 22.03 -4.99
CA ASN A 317 7.99 20.95 -5.90
C ASN A 317 6.77 20.03 -6.11
N VAL A 318 6.41 19.73 -7.37
CA VAL A 318 5.23 18.93 -7.72
C VAL A 318 5.27 17.56 -7.08
N LYS A 319 6.40 16.83 -7.19
CA LYS A 319 6.51 15.47 -6.61
C LYS A 319 6.42 15.50 -5.09
N ARG A 320 7.08 16.44 -4.43
CA ARG A 320 7.01 16.58 -2.96
C ARG A 320 5.58 16.90 -2.51
N ARG A 321 4.84 17.73 -3.27
CA ARG A 321 3.43 18.03 -2.99
C ARG A 321 2.56 16.79 -3.07
N ILE A 322 2.70 15.98 -4.11
CA ILE A 322 1.99 14.71 -4.27
C ILE A 322 2.40 13.69 -3.19
N ALA A 323 3.68 13.63 -2.81
CA ALA A 323 4.14 12.77 -1.73
C ALA A 323 3.52 13.15 -0.37
N CYS A 324 3.46 14.44 -0.04
CA CYS A 324 2.80 14.92 1.18
C CYS A 324 1.28 14.64 1.16
N SER A 325 0.62 14.69 -0.01
CA SER A 325 -0.78 14.30 -0.12
C SER A 325 -1.00 12.82 0.22
N SER A 326 -0.04 11.94 -0.10
CA SER A 326 -0.11 10.53 0.27
C SER A 326 -0.11 10.33 1.79
N VAL A 327 0.62 11.16 2.56
CA VAL A 327 0.56 11.16 4.03
C VAL A 327 -0.87 11.44 4.51
N SER A 328 -1.54 12.44 3.90
CA SER A 328 -2.94 12.79 4.20
C SER A 328 -3.89 11.62 3.91
N HIS A 329 -3.80 11.02 2.73
CA HIS A 329 -4.68 9.90 2.33
C HIS A 329 -4.45 8.62 3.17
N MET A 330 -3.22 8.36 3.63
CA MET A 330 -2.97 7.25 4.56
C MET A 330 -3.57 7.50 5.94
N GLY A 331 -3.87 8.74 6.31
CA GLY A 331 -4.65 9.06 7.49
C GLY A 331 -6.07 8.46 7.46
N PHE A 332 -6.72 8.40 6.30
CA PHE A 332 -8.03 7.71 6.15
C PHE A 332 -7.89 6.19 6.35
N VAL A 333 -6.77 5.59 5.95
CA VAL A 333 -6.49 4.17 6.27
C VAL A 333 -6.42 3.96 7.79
N LEU A 334 -5.71 4.83 8.51
CA LEU A 334 -5.64 4.77 9.97
C LEU A 334 -7.00 4.96 10.64
N LEU A 335 -7.82 5.89 10.13
CA LEU A 335 -9.19 6.10 10.61
C LEU A 335 -10.05 4.85 10.39
N GLY A 336 -9.99 4.25 9.21
CA GLY A 336 -10.76 3.05 8.89
C GLY A 336 -10.36 1.84 9.74
N ILE A 337 -9.06 1.65 9.99
CA ILE A 337 -8.54 0.61 10.89
C ILE A 337 -8.97 0.88 12.34
N GLY A 338 -8.88 2.13 12.79
CA GLY A 338 -9.26 2.53 14.16
C GLY A 338 -10.78 2.57 14.40
N ALA A 339 -11.61 2.57 13.37
CA ALA A 339 -13.07 2.53 13.52
C ALA A 339 -13.58 1.21 14.12
N VAL A 340 -12.79 0.13 14.06
CA VAL A 340 -13.11 -1.19 14.65
C VAL A 340 -14.48 -1.73 14.16
N ASP A 341 -14.85 -1.42 12.94
CA ASP A 341 -16.09 -1.83 12.29
C ASP A 341 -15.81 -2.40 10.89
N ALA A 342 -16.68 -3.28 10.40
CA ALA A 342 -16.52 -3.92 9.09
C ALA A 342 -16.46 -2.91 7.94
N LEU A 343 -17.28 -1.83 7.99
CA LEU A 343 -17.26 -0.76 7.00
C LEU A 343 -15.96 0.05 7.09
N GLY A 344 -15.49 0.36 8.31
CA GLY A 344 -14.23 1.06 8.51
C GLY A 344 -13.04 0.29 7.93
N LEU A 345 -12.94 -1.00 8.24
CA LEU A 345 -11.90 -1.88 7.69
C LEU A 345 -12.01 -2.03 6.16
N SER A 346 -13.24 -2.14 5.64
CA SER A 346 -13.50 -2.16 4.19
C SER A 346 -13.08 -0.85 3.53
N GLY A 347 -13.40 0.29 4.13
CA GLY A 347 -12.98 1.61 3.66
C GLY A 347 -11.45 1.76 3.65
N ALA A 348 -10.75 1.26 4.69
CA ALA A 348 -9.29 1.26 4.75
C ALA A 348 -8.67 0.42 3.61
N MET A 349 -9.21 -0.78 3.34
CA MET A 349 -8.78 -1.63 2.23
C MET A 349 -9.00 -0.94 0.88
N LEU A 350 -10.20 -0.37 0.68
CA LEU A 350 -10.52 0.33 -0.56
C LEU A 350 -9.64 1.58 -0.74
N GLN A 351 -9.33 2.30 0.35
CA GLN A 351 -8.44 3.46 0.32
C GLN A 351 -7.01 3.06 -0.09
N MET A 352 -6.52 1.90 0.36
CA MET A 352 -5.23 1.40 -0.08
C MET A 352 -5.21 1.10 -1.59
N ILE A 353 -6.24 0.43 -2.12
CA ILE A 353 -6.35 0.10 -3.54
C ILE A 353 -6.52 1.38 -4.37
N SER A 354 -7.46 2.23 -4.01
CA SER A 354 -7.78 3.48 -4.70
C SER A 354 -6.59 4.43 -4.75
N HIS A 355 -5.99 4.73 -3.59
CA HIS A 355 -4.81 5.58 -3.52
C HIS A 355 -3.63 4.95 -4.29
N GLY A 356 -3.51 3.62 -4.34
CA GLY A 356 -2.49 2.93 -5.13
C GLY A 356 -2.55 3.29 -6.61
N LEU A 357 -3.72 3.22 -7.20
CA LEU A 357 -3.97 3.57 -8.60
C LEU A 357 -3.80 5.08 -8.84
N ILE A 358 -4.44 5.91 -8.01
CA ILE A 358 -4.45 7.37 -8.16
C ILE A 358 -3.04 7.96 -8.01
N ALA A 359 -2.32 7.57 -6.95
CA ALA A 359 -0.97 8.08 -6.71
C ALA A 359 0.02 7.64 -7.80
N ALA A 360 -0.06 6.37 -8.24
CA ALA A 360 0.74 5.90 -9.37
C ALA A 360 0.45 6.71 -10.63
N ALA A 361 -0.82 7.02 -10.93
CA ALA A 361 -1.21 7.86 -12.06
C ALA A 361 -0.65 9.29 -11.92
N MET A 362 -0.77 9.92 -10.74
CA MET A 362 -0.26 11.27 -10.51
C MET A 362 1.27 11.35 -10.66
N PHE A 363 2.02 10.37 -10.10
CA PHE A 363 3.47 10.33 -10.26
C PHE A 363 3.89 10.02 -11.70
N PHE A 364 3.16 9.14 -12.40
CA PHE A 364 3.39 8.86 -13.81
C PHE A 364 3.22 10.11 -14.66
N VAL A 365 2.07 10.81 -14.56
CA VAL A 365 1.81 12.02 -15.35
C VAL A 365 2.78 13.14 -15.00
N THR A 366 3.19 13.24 -13.72
CA THR A 366 4.26 14.16 -13.30
C THR A 366 5.59 13.82 -13.98
N GLY A 367 5.91 12.54 -14.14
CA GLY A 367 7.06 12.11 -14.92
C GLY A 367 6.96 12.50 -16.39
N VAL A 368 5.79 12.35 -17.00
CA VAL A 368 5.53 12.70 -18.39
C VAL A 368 5.80 14.17 -18.67
N PHE A 369 5.28 15.08 -17.86
CA PHE A 369 5.58 16.51 -18.08
C PHE A 369 6.99 16.91 -17.64
N TYR A 370 7.57 16.24 -16.62
CA TYR A 370 8.96 16.46 -16.24
C TYR A 370 9.95 16.12 -17.36
N GLU A 371 9.73 15.02 -18.08
CA GLU A 371 10.57 14.65 -19.23
C GLU A 371 10.60 15.75 -20.31
N ARG A 372 9.53 16.52 -20.42
CA ARG A 372 9.34 17.59 -21.40
C ARG A 372 9.80 18.95 -20.89
N THR A 373 9.52 19.26 -19.63
CA THR A 373 9.81 20.57 -19.03
C THR A 373 11.16 20.64 -18.34
N LYS A 374 11.74 19.49 -17.97
CA LYS A 374 12.97 19.34 -17.17
C LYS A 374 12.95 20.09 -15.83
N THR A 375 11.77 20.47 -15.35
CA THR A 375 11.58 21.11 -14.06
C THR A 375 10.42 20.50 -13.28
N LEU A 376 10.53 20.49 -11.95
CA LEU A 376 9.46 20.14 -11.00
C LEU A 376 9.09 21.32 -10.11
N SER A 377 9.77 22.46 -10.30
CA SER A 377 9.52 23.69 -9.53
C SER A 377 8.24 24.37 -10.01
N ILE A 378 7.22 24.42 -9.13
CA ILE A 378 5.91 25.01 -9.44
C ILE A 378 6.02 26.49 -9.86
N PRO A 379 6.85 27.34 -9.22
CA PRO A 379 7.05 28.72 -9.65
C PRO A 379 7.58 28.87 -11.09
N ASN A 380 8.30 27.85 -11.58
CA ASN A 380 8.92 27.87 -12.90
C ASN A 380 8.02 27.21 -13.98
N MET A 381 6.74 26.97 -13.69
CA MET A 381 5.77 26.38 -14.60
C MET A 381 4.59 27.32 -14.83
N GLY A 382 3.94 27.18 -15.98
CA GLY A 382 2.72 27.91 -16.32
C GLY A 382 2.25 27.65 -17.74
N GLY A 383 0.94 27.75 -17.97
CA GLY A 383 0.33 27.70 -19.30
C GLY A 383 0.46 26.35 -20.04
N LEU A 384 0.78 25.25 -19.33
CA LEU A 384 1.02 23.93 -19.96
C LEU A 384 -0.24 23.29 -20.55
N ALA A 385 -1.45 23.66 -20.13
CA ALA A 385 -2.69 23.07 -20.66
C ALA A 385 -2.86 23.26 -22.17
N LYS A 386 -2.33 24.35 -22.72
CA LYS A 386 -2.41 24.64 -24.17
C LYS A 386 -1.37 23.88 -24.99
N VAL A 387 -0.29 23.46 -24.37
CA VAL A 387 0.84 22.76 -25.02
C VAL A 387 0.71 21.23 -24.83
N LEU A 388 0.24 20.81 -23.66
CA LEU A 388 0.11 19.43 -23.21
C LEU A 388 -1.35 19.13 -22.82
N PRO A 389 -2.35 19.24 -23.73
CA PRO A 389 -3.76 19.09 -23.37
C PRO A 389 -4.13 17.67 -22.88
N ILE A 390 -3.53 16.62 -23.43
CA ILE A 390 -3.77 15.24 -23.00
C ILE A 390 -3.17 15.01 -21.62
N THR A 391 -1.90 15.41 -21.42
CA THR A 391 -1.24 15.35 -20.12
C THR A 391 -2.03 16.11 -19.05
N PHE A 392 -2.56 17.30 -19.39
CA PHE A 392 -3.42 18.07 -18.50
C PHE A 392 -4.70 17.31 -18.15
N ALA A 393 -5.39 16.70 -19.13
CA ALA A 393 -6.60 15.93 -18.89
C ALA A 393 -6.34 14.76 -17.92
N PHE A 394 -5.24 14.01 -18.11
CA PHE A 394 -4.86 12.93 -17.21
C PHE A 394 -4.49 13.43 -15.81
N PHE A 395 -3.74 14.52 -15.71
CA PHE A 395 -3.39 15.12 -14.42
C PHE A 395 -4.61 15.63 -13.66
N LEU A 396 -5.52 16.31 -14.37
CA LEU A 396 -6.77 16.81 -13.80
C LEU A 396 -7.65 15.66 -13.32
N THR A 397 -7.86 14.63 -14.15
CA THR A 397 -8.66 13.45 -13.77
C THR A 397 -8.08 12.73 -12.56
N SER A 398 -6.74 12.52 -12.51
CA SER A 398 -6.07 11.95 -11.35
C SER A 398 -6.22 12.83 -10.10
N SER A 399 -6.16 14.15 -10.27
CA SER A 399 -6.39 15.11 -9.17
C SER A 399 -7.83 15.07 -8.67
N LEU A 400 -8.82 14.99 -9.57
CA LEU A 400 -10.24 14.85 -9.22
C LEU A 400 -10.51 13.52 -8.50
N ALA A 401 -9.83 12.44 -8.87
CA ALA A 401 -9.90 11.17 -8.16
C ALA A 401 -9.28 11.26 -6.76
N SER A 402 -8.16 11.98 -6.62
CA SER A 402 -7.48 12.18 -5.33
C SER A 402 -8.26 13.10 -4.37
N LEU A 403 -9.00 14.08 -4.88
CA LEU A 403 -9.85 14.93 -4.03
C LEU A 403 -11.23 14.30 -3.73
N ALA A 404 -11.39 13.02 -4.00
CA ALA A 404 -12.58 12.24 -3.71
C ALA A 404 -13.86 12.78 -4.40
N LEU A 405 -13.75 13.11 -5.70
CA LEU A 405 -14.93 13.50 -6.47
C LEU A 405 -15.89 12.31 -6.63
N PRO A 406 -17.22 12.46 -6.40
CA PRO A 406 -18.20 11.42 -6.66
C PRO A 406 -18.07 10.81 -8.07
N GLY A 407 -18.11 9.47 -8.16
CA GLY A 407 -17.83 8.73 -9.40
C GLY A 407 -16.35 8.29 -9.55
N MET A 408 -15.48 8.67 -8.61
CA MET A 408 -14.09 8.21 -8.52
C MET A 408 -13.92 7.26 -7.33
N SER A 409 -12.94 6.35 -7.41
CA SER A 409 -12.68 5.37 -6.36
C SER A 409 -12.31 6.00 -5.00
N GLY A 410 -11.64 7.16 -5.01
CA GLY A 410 -11.29 7.92 -3.80
C GLY A 410 -12.52 8.34 -2.99
N PHE A 411 -13.60 8.76 -3.65
CA PHE A 411 -14.85 9.10 -2.96
C PHE A 411 -15.45 7.89 -2.24
N VAL A 412 -15.52 6.74 -2.93
CA VAL A 412 -16.13 5.53 -2.35
C VAL A 412 -15.35 5.08 -1.14
N SER A 413 -14.02 5.11 -1.19
CA SER A 413 -13.18 4.69 -0.07
C SER A 413 -13.33 5.62 1.15
N GLU A 414 -13.26 6.93 0.95
CA GLU A 414 -13.33 7.90 2.04
C GLU A 414 -14.73 7.93 2.68
N ILE A 415 -15.81 7.90 1.88
CA ILE A 415 -17.17 7.84 2.42
C ILE A 415 -17.42 6.54 3.20
N THR A 416 -16.85 5.40 2.75
CA THR A 416 -16.96 4.14 3.47
C THR A 416 -16.24 4.20 4.83
N VAL A 417 -15.09 4.88 4.92
CA VAL A 417 -14.42 5.14 6.21
C VAL A 417 -15.31 5.97 7.13
N PHE A 418 -15.92 7.05 6.65
CA PHE A 418 -16.83 7.87 7.46
C PHE A 418 -18.05 7.07 7.94
N LEU A 419 -18.64 6.25 7.08
CA LEU A 419 -19.73 5.35 7.46
C LEU A 419 -19.29 4.34 8.52
N GLY A 420 -18.09 3.78 8.42
CA GLY A 420 -17.53 2.89 9.44
C GLY A 420 -17.32 3.58 10.79
N ILE A 421 -16.89 4.85 10.81
CA ILE A 421 -16.78 5.62 12.05
C ILE A 421 -18.16 5.82 12.70
N THR A 422 -19.19 6.14 11.90
CA THR A 422 -20.55 6.33 12.42
C THR A 422 -21.21 5.03 12.88
N ALA A 423 -20.90 3.91 12.21
CA ALA A 423 -21.47 2.60 12.52
C ALA A 423 -20.78 1.90 13.70
N SER A 424 -19.59 2.37 14.11
CA SER A 424 -18.82 1.72 15.18
C SER A 424 -19.54 1.73 16.52
N PRO A 425 -19.86 0.58 17.10
CA PRO A 425 -20.53 0.50 18.40
C PRO A 425 -19.56 0.74 19.58
N TYR A 426 -18.26 0.82 19.31
CA TYR A 426 -17.19 0.93 20.32
C TYR A 426 -16.76 2.36 20.59
N LEU A 427 -17.23 3.30 19.78
CA LEU A 427 -16.88 4.72 19.88
C LEU A 427 -18.06 5.50 20.45
N THR A 428 -17.79 6.43 21.37
CA THR A 428 -18.84 7.35 21.86
C THR A 428 -19.28 8.28 20.73
N THR A 429 -20.56 8.65 20.71
CA THR A 429 -21.11 9.54 19.70
C THR A 429 -20.35 10.87 19.61
N SER A 430 -19.94 11.43 20.77
CA SER A 430 -19.13 12.66 20.78
C SER A 430 -17.78 12.48 20.08
N PHE A 431 -17.10 11.36 20.31
CA PHE A 431 -15.82 11.06 19.66
C PHE A 431 -16.00 10.83 18.15
N GLN A 432 -17.07 10.11 17.73
CA GLN A 432 -17.42 9.93 16.33
C GLN A 432 -17.62 11.27 15.61
N VAL A 433 -18.46 12.15 16.19
CA VAL A 433 -18.74 13.46 15.62
C VAL A 433 -17.48 14.32 15.50
N VAL A 434 -16.68 14.41 16.57
CA VAL A 434 -15.42 15.18 16.55
C VAL A 434 -14.45 14.63 15.49
N THR A 435 -14.30 13.31 15.42
CA THR A 435 -13.43 12.66 14.43
C THR A 435 -13.87 12.95 13.02
N ILE A 436 -15.16 12.82 12.72
CA ILE A 436 -15.73 13.09 11.40
C ILE A 436 -15.53 14.56 11.01
N VAL A 437 -15.84 15.50 11.92
CA VAL A 437 -15.67 16.94 11.64
C VAL A 437 -14.21 17.29 11.37
N LEU A 438 -13.28 16.78 12.17
CA LEU A 438 -11.85 17.02 11.97
C LEU A 438 -11.32 16.35 10.70
N ALA A 439 -11.73 15.13 10.39
CA ALA A 439 -11.34 14.45 9.15
C ALA A 439 -11.94 15.15 7.91
N ALA A 440 -13.16 15.70 8.01
CA ALA A 440 -13.78 16.46 6.94
C ALA A 440 -13.02 17.76 6.58
N ILE A 441 -12.20 18.30 7.49
CA ILE A 441 -11.26 19.39 7.16
C ILE A 441 -10.31 18.94 6.04
N GLY A 442 -9.88 17.68 6.06
CA GLY A 442 -9.06 17.10 4.99
C GLY A 442 -9.73 17.13 3.62
N LEU A 443 -11.06 16.87 3.56
CA LEU A 443 -11.82 16.95 2.31
C LEU A 443 -11.83 18.37 1.72
N VAL A 444 -11.73 19.40 2.57
CA VAL A 444 -11.64 20.80 2.13
C VAL A 444 -10.21 21.16 1.73
N LEU A 445 -9.22 20.69 2.47
CA LEU A 445 -7.80 21.00 2.21
C LEU A 445 -7.30 20.35 0.93
N THR A 446 -7.77 19.14 0.60
CA THR A 446 -7.33 18.38 -0.58
C THR A 446 -7.61 19.13 -1.89
N PRO A 447 -8.82 19.61 -2.18
CA PRO A 447 -9.07 20.50 -3.33
C PRO A 447 -8.18 21.75 -3.34
N ILE A 448 -7.94 22.37 -2.18
CA ILE A 448 -7.14 23.61 -2.10
C ILE A 448 -5.73 23.37 -2.64
N TYR A 449 -5.01 22.34 -2.17
CA TYR A 449 -3.64 22.12 -2.64
C TYR A 449 -3.57 21.52 -4.04
N LEU A 450 -4.51 20.62 -4.45
CA LEU A 450 -4.48 20.00 -5.77
C LEU A 450 -4.93 20.96 -6.88
N LEU A 451 -6.06 21.66 -6.69
CA LEU A 451 -6.54 22.61 -7.69
C LEU A 451 -5.62 23.82 -7.80
N SER A 452 -4.99 24.27 -6.67
CA SER A 452 -3.95 25.29 -6.75
C SER A 452 -2.73 24.82 -7.55
N LEU A 453 -2.36 23.54 -7.45
CA LEU A 453 -1.30 22.92 -8.24
C LEU A 453 -1.68 22.92 -9.72
N CYS A 454 -2.87 22.39 -10.07
CA CYS A 454 -3.39 22.41 -11.44
C CYS A 454 -3.38 23.83 -12.02
N ARG A 455 -3.87 24.81 -11.25
CA ARG A 455 -3.89 26.21 -11.69
C ARG A 455 -2.52 26.77 -11.98
N ARG A 456 -1.54 26.53 -11.09
CA ARG A 456 -0.18 27.08 -11.24
C ARG A 456 0.60 26.42 -12.38
N VAL A 457 0.46 25.12 -12.57
CA VAL A 457 1.23 24.36 -13.57
C VAL A 457 0.63 24.48 -14.96
N PHE A 458 -0.69 24.33 -15.09
CA PHE A 458 -1.35 24.18 -16.38
C PHE A 458 -1.95 25.47 -16.91
N PHE A 459 -2.28 26.45 -16.05
CA PHE A 459 -2.85 27.74 -16.44
C PHE A 459 -1.87 28.89 -16.21
N GLY A 460 -2.25 30.10 -16.63
CA GLY A 460 -1.40 31.29 -16.54
C GLY A 460 -0.59 31.58 -17.81
N PRO A 461 0.41 32.49 -17.73
CA PRO A 461 1.23 32.86 -18.87
C PRO A 461 2.08 31.70 -19.37
N ARG A 462 2.21 31.59 -20.69
CA ARG A 462 3.09 30.58 -21.31
C ARG A 462 4.57 30.92 -21.03
N ILE A 463 5.34 29.89 -20.73
CA ILE A 463 6.79 29.97 -20.68
C ILE A 463 7.31 29.71 -22.09
N PRO A 464 7.97 30.67 -22.77
CA PRO A 464 8.38 30.53 -24.17
C PRO A 464 9.24 29.29 -24.45
N ALA A 465 10.10 28.92 -23.50
CA ALA A 465 10.96 27.73 -23.61
C ALA A 465 10.19 26.39 -23.71
N LEU A 466 8.92 26.37 -23.30
CA LEU A 466 8.08 25.17 -23.29
C LEU A 466 7.05 25.13 -24.45
N ALA A 467 7.10 26.08 -25.38
CA ALA A 467 6.10 26.25 -26.44
C ALA A 467 6.11 25.13 -27.50
N MET A 468 7.22 24.39 -27.66
CA MET A 468 7.44 23.41 -28.74
C MET A 468 7.57 21.95 -28.22
N VAL A 469 7.10 21.63 -27.01
CA VAL A 469 7.16 20.27 -26.49
C VAL A 469 5.96 19.44 -26.95
N GLY A 470 6.19 18.16 -27.32
CA GLY A 470 5.13 17.24 -27.71
C GLY A 470 4.35 16.70 -26.51
N ASP A 471 3.06 16.38 -26.69
CA ASP A 471 2.21 15.76 -25.66
C ASP A 471 2.47 14.26 -25.51
N MET A 472 1.62 13.56 -24.76
CA MET A 472 1.72 12.11 -24.50
C MET A 472 1.82 11.30 -25.80
N ASN A 473 2.76 10.35 -25.80
CA ASN A 473 2.87 9.34 -26.84
C ASN A 473 1.91 8.15 -26.57
N PRO A 474 1.65 7.25 -27.58
CA PRO A 474 0.71 6.14 -27.42
C PRO A 474 1.03 5.21 -26.24
N ARG A 475 2.31 4.94 -25.93
CA ARG A 475 2.72 4.14 -24.78
C ARG A 475 2.31 4.82 -23.47
N GLU A 476 2.58 6.10 -23.34
CA GLU A 476 2.22 6.90 -22.15
C GLU A 476 0.69 6.97 -21.97
N LEU A 477 -0.05 7.06 -23.09
CA LEU A 477 -1.51 7.02 -23.08
C LEU A 477 -2.04 5.69 -22.52
N VAL A 478 -1.49 4.56 -22.98
CA VAL A 478 -1.86 3.22 -22.49
C VAL A 478 -1.58 3.10 -20.98
N ILE A 479 -0.40 3.53 -20.52
CA ILE A 479 -0.05 3.49 -19.09
C ILE A 479 -1.04 4.33 -18.27
N GLY A 480 -1.31 5.56 -18.70
CA GLY A 480 -2.25 6.45 -18.01
C GLY A 480 -3.67 5.88 -17.96
N LEU A 481 -4.18 5.33 -19.07
CA LEU A 481 -5.49 4.70 -19.12
C LEU A 481 -5.55 3.45 -18.23
N SER A 482 -4.51 2.63 -18.20
CA SER A 482 -4.45 1.42 -17.36
C SER A 482 -4.52 1.73 -15.85
N LEU A 483 -4.18 2.95 -15.43
CA LEU A 483 -4.33 3.42 -14.05
C LEU A 483 -5.67 4.12 -13.80
N LEU A 484 -6.13 4.95 -14.75
CA LEU A 484 -7.35 5.75 -14.57
C LEU A 484 -8.64 4.96 -14.82
N VAL A 485 -8.64 4.00 -15.76
CA VAL A 485 -9.84 3.20 -16.04
C VAL A 485 -10.28 2.39 -14.81
N PRO A 486 -9.39 1.62 -14.13
CA PRO A 486 -9.77 0.94 -12.88
C PRO A 486 -10.24 1.93 -11.80
N THR A 487 -9.64 3.12 -11.69
CA THR A 487 -10.05 4.16 -10.75
C THR A 487 -11.51 4.60 -11.00
N LEU A 488 -11.91 4.76 -12.27
CA LEU A 488 -13.28 5.08 -12.65
C LEU A 488 -14.21 3.88 -12.44
N VAL A 489 -13.80 2.69 -12.87
CA VAL A 489 -14.61 1.47 -12.72
C VAL A 489 -14.96 1.23 -11.25
N ILE A 490 -13.98 1.32 -10.34
CA ILE A 490 -14.22 1.18 -8.90
C ILE A 490 -15.09 2.32 -8.38
N GLY A 491 -14.97 3.53 -8.92
CA GLY A 491 -15.81 4.66 -8.54
C GLY A 491 -17.30 4.47 -8.85
N PHE A 492 -17.63 3.89 -10.01
CA PHE A 492 -19.00 3.61 -10.44
C PHE A 492 -19.51 2.23 -10.01
N TRP A 493 -18.61 1.26 -9.91
CA TRP A 493 -18.95 -0.13 -9.55
C TRP A 493 -17.97 -0.68 -8.49
N PRO A 494 -18.07 -0.21 -7.23
CA PRO A 494 -17.09 -0.54 -6.19
C PRO A 494 -17.05 -2.04 -5.83
N ARG A 495 -18.12 -2.79 -6.13
CA ARG A 495 -18.16 -4.25 -5.92
C ARG A 495 -17.01 -4.99 -6.61
N VAL A 496 -16.52 -4.51 -7.75
CA VAL A 496 -15.36 -5.10 -8.45
C VAL A 496 -14.14 -5.24 -7.52
N ALA A 497 -13.96 -4.34 -6.57
CA ALA A 497 -12.89 -4.42 -5.58
C ALA A 497 -13.39 -4.99 -4.24
N ILE A 498 -14.56 -4.57 -3.76
CA ILE A 498 -15.10 -4.92 -2.44
C ILE A 498 -15.35 -6.42 -2.31
N ASP A 499 -15.87 -7.06 -3.34
CA ASP A 499 -16.20 -8.50 -3.32
C ASP A 499 -14.97 -9.39 -3.08
N PHE A 500 -13.74 -8.90 -3.35
CA PHE A 500 -12.51 -9.63 -3.05
C PHE A 500 -12.18 -9.71 -1.56
N TYR A 501 -12.54 -8.71 -0.76
CA TYR A 501 -12.06 -8.60 0.62
C TYR A 501 -13.16 -8.45 1.68
N GLN A 502 -14.42 -8.27 1.28
CA GLN A 502 -15.52 -8.03 2.22
C GLN A 502 -15.67 -9.13 3.27
N ALA A 503 -15.57 -10.39 2.86
CA ALA A 503 -15.65 -11.53 3.79
C ALA A 503 -14.53 -11.46 4.85
N SER A 504 -13.29 -11.15 4.44
CA SER A 504 -12.14 -11.04 5.34
C SER A 504 -12.26 -9.85 6.31
N THR A 505 -12.71 -8.68 5.84
CA THR A 505 -12.90 -7.50 6.71
C THR A 505 -14.05 -7.72 7.70
N THR A 506 -15.13 -8.40 7.28
CA THR A 506 -16.25 -8.76 8.16
C THR A 506 -15.81 -9.77 9.23
N ALA A 507 -15.05 -10.81 8.85
CA ALA A 507 -14.53 -11.78 9.80
C ALA A 507 -13.58 -11.13 10.82
N LEU A 508 -12.71 -10.22 10.36
CA LEU A 508 -11.79 -9.49 11.22
C LEU A 508 -12.54 -8.59 12.23
N SER A 509 -13.57 -7.88 11.78
CA SER A 509 -14.47 -7.10 12.66
C SER A 509 -15.19 -8.01 13.68
N GLY A 510 -15.64 -9.19 13.27
CA GLY A 510 -16.26 -10.17 14.18
C GLY A 510 -15.30 -10.65 15.28
N THR A 511 -14.02 -10.85 14.95
CA THR A 511 -12.98 -11.19 15.94
C THR A 511 -12.80 -10.06 16.98
N LEU A 512 -12.78 -8.82 16.53
CA LEU A 512 -12.70 -7.65 17.43
C LEU A 512 -13.93 -7.55 18.35
N ALA A 513 -15.13 -7.80 17.81
CA ALA A 513 -16.37 -7.79 18.60
C ALA A 513 -16.39 -8.87 19.69
N SER A 514 -15.93 -10.08 19.40
CA SER A 514 -15.87 -11.18 20.37
C SER A 514 -14.92 -10.89 21.54
N GLN A 515 -13.80 -10.22 21.29
CA GLN A 515 -12.85 -9.80 22.33
C GLN A 515 -13.48 -8.78 23.30
N THR A 516 -14.27 -7.85 22.79
CA THR A 516 -14.96 -6.86 23.64
C THR A 516 -15.98 -7.53 24.55
N LEU A 517 -16.76 -8.48 24.03
CA LEU A 517 -17.73 -9.24 24.84
C LEU A 517 -17.04 -10.07 25.92
N ALA A 518 -15.90 -10.68 25.61
CA ALA A 518 -15.11 -11.43 26.61
C ALA A 518 -14.57 -10.52 27.73
N GLN A 519 -14.13 -9.30 27.41
CA GLN A 519 -13.67 -8.33 28.42
C GLN A 519 -14.83 -7.84 29.30
N LEU A 520 -16.00 -7.57 28.74
CA LEU A 520 -17.20 -7.14 29.48
C LEU A 520 -17.76 -8.28 30.36
N GLY A 521 -17.79 -9.51 29.85
CA GLY A 521 -18.21 -10.70 30.61
C GLY A 521 -17.29 -11.04 31.79
N GLY A 522 -15.98 -10.84 31.62
CA GLY A 522 -15.00 -10.99 32.70
C GLY A 522 -15.17 -9.98 33.84
N LEU A 523 -15.63 -8.75 33.55
CA LEU A 523 -15.94 -7.72 34.55
C LEU A 523 -17.24 -8.04 35.32
N SER A 524 -18.23 -8.65 34.67
CA SER A 524 -19.48 -9.05 35.34
C SER A 524 -19.34 -10.29 36.24
N ALA A 525 -18.28 -11.09 36.09
CA ALA A 525 -17.97 -12.24 36.92
C ALA A 525 -17.14 -11.89 38.17
N LEU A 526 -16.65 -10.65 38.27
CA LEU A 526 -15.85 -10.13 39.40
C LEU A 526 -16.64 -9.15 40.31
N GLY A 527 -17.89 -8.83 39.97
CA GLY A 527 -18.82 -8.03 40.78
C GLY A 527 -19.97 -8.85 41.27
#